data_7d3f47130938aa5eda4db187c7ef4006
#
_entry.id   7d3f47130938aa5eda4db187c7ef4006
#
_cell.length_a   1.000
_cell.length_b   1.000
_cell.length_c   1.000
_cell.angle_alpha   90.00
_cell.angle_beta   90.00
_cell.angle_gamma   90.00
#
_symmetry.space_group_name_H-M   'P 1'
#
loop_
_entity.id
_entity.type
_entity.pdbx_description
1 polymer ?
#
loop_
_entity_poly.entity_id
_entity_poly.type
_entity_poly.pdbx_seq_one_letter_code
_entity_poly.pdbx_strand_id
1 'polypeptide(L)'
;SYPIPFSTSVQDRAVVEIRRGCGRMCRFCQPGHVTLPIRERSAEDIIKIAKELVKNTGYDEYSLLSLSSNDYKNINEVIKELAVDFNDKKISVSLPSQRIDGFNLELANLVQSVRKSTMTLAPEAGSQRLRNVIKKNITEEMILNAVLTLYENGWSRVKFYFICGLPTETLEDMDEMAELLNRIKYRARLLKREKGLNHGLDITCTLSIFVPKPFTPFQWCGQMDLKEVSEHIRHLKEKTKHIKGLKINYHEDVISQIEAVLTRGDKSLCKYIEALYKKGCYLDAWGEYFKEDIWHETAKELGFDLAELAKHQFSTDEELPWDFINTGIDKSWLVNEYNIAVNDLASMPLDLQASVVPTCEKQCVNCGVCPNLKTHKVMAKPFKACEKAQNLKIEHKDPTTVNGYDREVYKYRIKLTKTGILKYFSHLDWQNTFFKALARTDLDIVYSLGYNPSMKVSMGVALPLFAESDGELVDVELFDDLTENELKEKLEEVLPKESRIISIVKIAKNAPAIDITAQWAEYKVDIFNKSLYDFKDLVYNTDRVLSSEEIFIEKKNKKGLLKKTDIKQSIKSYRFDGESLFIVLKTGQSAVNKEDGTVEAGIPALRADVLMDLIASGVTFDIRRTRFFDKDLQEL
;
A
#
# COMPACT_ATOMS: atom_id res chain seq x y z
N SER A 1 19.54 2.72 -12.64
CA SER A 1 18.16 3.02 -13.10
C SER A 1 17.18 2.31 -12.20
N TYR A 2 16.09 2.96 -11.85
CA TYR A 2 14.99 2.41 -11.06
C TYR A 2 13.74 2.37 -11.96
N PRO A 3 13.15 1.20 -12.22
CA PRO A 3 11.96 1.12 -13.05
C PRO A 3 10.76 1.72 -12.31
N ILE A 4 10.04 2.61 -12.99
CA ILE A 4 8.79 3.19 -12.50
C ILE A 4 7.65 2.53 -13.27
N PRO A 5 6.67 1.90 -12.60
CA PRO A 5 5.51 1.32 -13.28
C PRO A 5 4.61 2.42 -13.87
N PHE A 6 3.94 2.12 -14.97
CA PHE A 6 2.96 3.02 -15.59
C PHE A 6 1.71 3.19 -14.74
N SER A 7 1.25 2.12 -14.10
CA SER A 7 0.12 2.16 -13.19
C SER A 7 0.60 2.19 -11.74
N THR A 8 -0.25 2.70 -10.86
CA THR A 8 0.02 2.72 -9.41
C THR A 8 0.17 1.29 -8.89
N SER A 9 1.30 1.00 -8.25
CA SER A 9 1.59 -0.30 -7.63
C SER A 9 1.42 -0.22 -6.11
N VAL A 10 1.31 -1.39 -5.44
CA VAL A 10 1.24 -1.46 -3.97
C VAL A 10 2.46 -0.84 -3.30
N GLN A 11 3.63 -0.88 -3.95
CA GLN A 11 4.89 -0.31 -3.49
C GLN A 11 5.30 0.92 -4.30
N ASP A 12 4.37 1.87 -4.51
CA ASP A 12 4.60 3.08 -5.32
C ASP A 12 5.40 4.14 -4.52
N ARG A 13 6.67 3.81 -4.23
CA ARG A 13 7.59 4.62 -3.43
C ARG A 13 9.06 4.36 -3.79
N ALA A 14 9.95 5.27 -3.44
CA ALA A 14 11.39 5.08 -3.57
C ALA A 14 11.90 4.11 -2.49
N VAL A 15 12.41 2.94 -2.86
CA VAL A 15 12.86 1.92 -1.90
C VAL A 15 14.38 1.86 -1.87
N VAL A 16 14.94 2.01 -0.66
CA VAL A 16 16.39 1.87 -0.40
C VAL A 16 16.60 0.73 0.60
N GLU A 17 17.23 -0.36 0.16
CA GLU A 17 17.64 -1.43 1.07
C GLU A 17 18.82 -0.97 1.92
N ILE A 18 18.58 -0.79 3.22
CA ILE A 18 19.59 -0.31 4.18
C ILE A 18 20.37 -1.45 4.81
N ARG A 19 19.72 -2.63 4.91
CA ARG A 19 20.27 -3.80 5.59
C ARG A 19 19.66 -5.07 5.02
N ARG A 20 20.48 -6.04 4.68
CA ARG A 20 20.11 -7.40 4.30
C ARG A 20 20.53 -8.39 5.38
N GLY A 21 19.64 -9.34 5.70
CA GLY A 21 19.82 -10.28 6.79
C GLY A 21 19.35 -9.75 8.13
N CYS A 22 18.92 -10.66 9.01
CA CYS A 22 18.45 -10.37 10.36
C CYS A 22 19.13 -11.28 11.37
N GLY A 23 19.83 -10.68 12.33
CA GLY A 23 20.56 -11.42 13.37
C GLY A 23 19.69 -11.93 14.51
N ARG A 24 18.40 -11.63 14.50
CA ARG A 24 17.45 -12.01 15.55
C ARG A 24 17.13 -13.50 15.54
N MET A 25 17.06 -14.09 14.34
CA MET A 25 16.87 -15.52 14.13
C MET A 25 15.65 -16.08 14.88
N CYS A 26 14.51 -15.40 14.78
CA CYS A 26 13.24 -15.91 15.30
C CYS A 26 12.92 -17.24 14.64
N ARG A 27 12.58 -18.28 15.43
CA ARG A 27 12.54 -19.69 15.00
C ARG A 27 11.51 -20.01 13.90
N PHE A 28 10.55 -19.12 13.65
CA PHE A 28 9.56 -19.26 12.59
C PHE A 28 9.93 -18.50 11.30
N CYS A 29 10.93 -17.62 11.34
CA CYS A 29 11.14 -16.60 10.31
C CYS A 29 12.13 -17.07 9.23
N GLN A 30 11.63 -17.51 8.07
CA GLN A 30 12.48 -17.97 6.96
C GLN A 30 13.42 -16.85 6.44
N PRO A 31 12.98 -15.61 6.14
CA PRO A 31 13.88 -14.55 5.69
C PRO A 31 15.02 -14.28 6.67
N GLY A 32 14.77 -14.37 7.98
CA GLY A 32 15.78 -14.18 9.01
C GLY A 32 16.89 -15.25 9.00
N HIS A 33 16.66 -16.39 8.36
CA HIS A 33 17.62 -17.48 8.23
C HIS A 33 18.32 -17.47 6.86
N VAL A 34 17.54 -17.46 5.76
CA VAL A 34 18.08 -17.62 4.40
C VAL A 34 18.82 -16.39 3.86
N THR A 35 18.71 -15.25 4.51
CA THR A 35 19.39 -14.01 4.08
C THR A 35 20.64 -13.67 4.88
N LEU A 36 21.08 -14.55 5.78
CA LEU A 36 22.32 -14.40 6.54
C LEU A 36 23.56 -14.45 5.62
N PRO A 37 24.68 -13.83 6.04
CA PRO A 37 24.87 -13.03 7.23
C PRO A 37 24.32 -11.60 7.07
N ILE A 38 24.30 -10.84 8.17
CA ILE A 38 23.92 -9.45 8.18
C ILE A 38 24.88 -8.62 7.33
N ARG A 39 24.35 -7.78 6.44
CA ARG A 39 25.13 -6.83 5.63
C ARG A 39 24.41 -5.50 5.63
N GLU A 40 25.04 -4.49 6.21
CA GLU A 40 24.55 -3.13 6.27
C GLU A 40 25.20 -2.27 5.19
N ARG A 41 24.45 -1.37 4.60
CA ARG A 41 24.93 -0.32 3.69
C ARG A 41 25.44 0.85 4.52
N SER A 42 26.43 1.60 4.02
CA SER A 42 26.89 2.83 4.67
C SER A 42 25.77 3.90 4.72
N ALA A 43 25.78 4.75 5.73
CA ALA A 43 24.80 5.83 5.85
C ALA A 43 24.89 6.81 4.67
N GLU A 44 26.09 7.11 4.23
CA GLU A 44 26.38 7.99 3.10
C GLU A 44 25.77 7.47 1.81
N ASP A 45 25.93 6.17 1.53
CA ASP A 45 25.33 5.54 0.34
C ASP A 45 23.80 5.54 0.41
N ILE A 46 23.22 5.28 1.59
CA ILE A 46 21.76 5.32 1.78
C ILE A 46 21.22 6.70 1.47
N ILE A 47 21.85 7.74 2.03
CA ILE A 47 21.44 9.14 1.84
C ILE A 47 21.56 9.52 0.36
N LYS A 48 22.69 9.20 -0.27
CA LYS A 48 22.91 9.47 -1.69
C LYS A 48 21.85 8.79 -2.56
N ILE A 49 21.63 7.49 -2.37
CA ILE A 49 20.65 6.71 -3.15
C ILE A 49 19.24 7.25 -2.95
N ALA A 50 18.84 7.58 -1.71
CA ALA A 50 17.51 8.12 -1.43
C ALA A 50 17.27 9.46 -2.14
N LYS A 51 18.25 10.39 -2.08
CA LYS A 51 18.18 11.69 -2.78
C LYS A 51 18.12 11.52 -4.30
N GLU A 52 18.94 10.66 -4.88
CA GLU A 52 18.95 10.37 -6.31
C GLU A 52 17.63 9.72 -6.77
N LEU A 53 17.11 8.75 -6.01
CA LEU A 53 15.84 8.08 -6.33
C LEU A 53 14.69 9.08 -6.33
N VAL A 54 14.53 9.85 -5.26
CA VAL A 54 13.45 10.85 -5.15
C VAL A 54 13.54 11.88 -6.28
N LYS A 55 14.75 12.42 -6.55
CA LYS A 55 14.98 13.37 -7.64
C LYS A 55 14.61 12.80 -9.00
N ASN A 56 14.96 11.54 -9.28
CA ASN A 56 14.78 10.95 -10.61
C ASN A 56 13.37 10.37 -10.82
N THR A 57 12.64 10.04 -9.75
CA THR A 57 11.34 9.39 -9.84
C THR A 57 10.17 10.33 -9.52
N GLY A 58 10.40 11.35 -8.69
CA GLY A 58 9.34 12.23 -8.19
C GLY A 58 8.42 11.57 -7.15
N TYR A 59 8.84 10.47 -6.52
CA TYR A 59 8.07 9.90 -5.42
C TYR A 59 8.01 10.84 -4.21
N ASP A 60 6.85 10.91 -3.58
CA ASP A 60 6.59 11.68 -2.37
C ASP A 60 6.73 10.85 -1.07
N GLU A 61 7.19 9.60 -1.22
CA GLU A 61 7.53 8.70 -0.13
C GLU A 61 8.82 7.93 -0.47
N TYR A 62 9.71 7.80 0.52
CA TYR A 62 10.83 6.86 0.46
C TYR A 62 10.72 5.84 1.58
N SER A 63 11.16 4.61 1.31
CA SER A 63 11.15 3.50 2.25
C SER A 63 12.56 3.01 2.50
N LEU A 64 12.94 2.89 3.78
CA LEU A 64 14.19 2.29 4.20
C LEU A 64 13.95 0.80 4.51
N LEU A 65 14.19 -0.04 3.51
CA LEU A 65 13.85 -1.46 3.53
C LEU A 65 14.88 -2.29 4.30
N SER A 66 14.40 -3.10 5.22
CA SER A 66 15.15 -4.18 5.88
C SER A 66 14.19 -5.16 6.54
N LEU A 67 14.72 -6.27 7.06
CA LEU A 67 13.95 -7.20 7.92
C LEU A 67 13.79 -6.68 9.35
N SER A 68 14.58 -5.68 9.76
CA SER A 68 14.53 -5.05 11.08
C SER A 68 15.20 -3.68 11.03
N SER A 69 14.41 -2.63 10.77
CA SER A 69 14.95 -1.28 10.52
C SER A 69 15.56 -0.64 11.76
N ASN A 70 15.01 -0.89 12.95
CA ASN A 70 15.55 -0.38 14.22
C ASN A 70 16.91 -0.99 14.59
N ASP A 71 17.29 -2.13 14.02
CA ASP A 71 18.58 -2.75 14.28
C ASP A 71 19.73 -2.08 13.48
N TYR A 72 19.41 -1.24 12.49
CA TYR A 72 20.39 -0.41 11.81
C TYR A 72 20.76 0.79 12.69
N LYS A 73 21.97 0.79 13.25
CA LYS A 73 22.37 1.75 14.30
C LYS A 73 22.30 3.21 13.89
N ASN A 74 22.50 3.51 12.61
CA ASN A 74 22.50 4.89 12.11
C ASN A 74 21.11 5.36 11.65
N ILE A 75 20.02 4.62 11.96
CA ILE A 75 18.68 4.90 11.41
C ILE A 75 18.19 6.32 11.70
N ASN A 76 18.35 6.79 12.94
CA ASN A 76 17.92 8.12 13.36
C ASN A 76 18.72 9.20 12.59
N GLU A 77 20.04 9.05 12.53
CA GLU A 77 20.92 10.03 11.89
C GLU A 77 20.67 10.11 10.38
N VAL A 78 20.43 8.97 9.71
CA VAL A 78 20.09 8.91 8.29
C VAL A 78 18.76 9.62 8.02
N ILE A 79 17.73 9.37 8.85
CA ILE A 79 16.43 10.01 8.66
C ILE A 79 16.51 11.51 8.94
N LYS A 80 17.24 11.94 9.98
CA LYS A 80 17.48 13.36 10.27
C LYS A 80 18.15 14.07 9.09
N GLU A 81 19.19 13.45 8.52
CA GLU A 81 19.91 14.01 7.37
C GLU A 81 18.99 14.15 6.14
N LEU A 82 18.18 13.14 5.85
CA LEU A 82 17.22 13.20 4.75
C LEU A 82 16.08 14.17 5.01
N ALA A 83 15.63 14.31 6.26
CA ALA A 83 14.55 15.22 6.65
C ALA A 83 14.88 16.70 6.38
N VAL A 84 16.15 17.09 6.39
CA VAL A 84 16.59 18.45 6.05
C VAL A 84 16.15 18.86 4.64
N ASP A 85 16.24 17.92 3.68
CA ASP A 85 15.90 18.20 2.28
C ASP A 85 14.47 17.81 1.92
N PHE A 86 13.87 16.89 2.68
CA PHE A 86 12.61 16.23 2.31
C PHE A 86 11.37 16.78 3.02
N ASN A 87 11.50 17.29 4.25
CA ASN A 87 10.34 17.74 5.01
C ASN A 87 9.63 18.93 4.37
N ASP A 88 10.37 19.90 3.84
CA ASP A 88 9.80 21.07 3.17
C ASP A 88 9.07 20.65 1.87
N LYS A 89 9.61 19.66 1.16
CA LYS A 89 9.00 19.07 -0.04
C LYS A 89 7.88 18.07 0.27
N LYS A 90 7.51 17.89 1.55
CA LYS A 90 6.48 16.94 2.01
C LYS A 90 6.71 15.49 1.60
N ILE A 91 7.98 15.10 1.45
CA ILE A 91 8.40 13.72 1.15
C ILE A 91 8.47 12.94 2.47
N SER A 92 7.62 11.93 2.59
CA SER A 92 7.50 11.13 3.81
C SER A 92 8.46 9.93 3.83
N VAL A 93 8.83 9.49 5.03
CA VAL A 93 9.59 8.24 5.23
C VAL A 93 8.69 7.11 5.66
N SER A 94 8.95 5.90 5.14
CA SER A 94 8.33 4.65 5.56
C SER A 94 9.37 3.70 6.13
N LEU A 95 9.08 3.14 7.30
CA LEU A 95 9.86 2.08 7.94
C LEU A 95 8.96 0.85 8.12
N PRO A 96 8.96 -0.09 7.18
CA PRO A 96 8.01 -1.20 7.17
C PRO A 96 8.23 -2.22 8.30
N SER A 97 9.44 -2.33 8.84
CA SER A 97 9.83 -3.40 9.77
C SER A 97 10.39 -2.84 11.07
N GLN A 98 9.51 -2.30 11.92
CA GLN A 98 9.88 -1.82 13.25
C GLN A 98 9.64 -2.90 14.31
N ARG A 99 10.62 -3.09 15.19
CA ARG A 99 10.55 -4.01 16.32
C ARG A 99 10.22 -3.25 17.62
N ILE A 100 9.52 -3.94 18.52
CA ILE A 100 9.11 -3.39 19.82
C ILE A 100 10.31 -3.16 20.75
N ASP A 101 11.25 -4.11 20.77
CA ASP A 101 12.47 -4.04 21.62
C ASP A 101 13.48 -2.97 21.16
N GLY A 102 13.35 -2.45 19.95
CA GLY A 102 14.08 -1.30 19.44
C GLY A 102 13.23 -0.03 19.36
N PHE A 103 12.07 0.00 20.02
CA PHE A 103 11.19 1.17 19.98
C PHE A 103 11.90 2.42 20.50
N ASN A 104 11.83 3.50 19.71
CA ASN A 104 12.40 4.81 20.02
C ASN A 104 11.40 5.89 19.63
N LEU A 105 10.97 6.70 20.59
CA LEU A 105 10.01 7.78 20.38
C LEU A 105 10.54 8.84 19.40
N GLU A 106 11.83 9.14 19.42
CA GLU A 106 12.45 10.07 18.47
C GLU A 106 12.29 9.55 17.04
N LEU A 107 12.58 8.27 16.82
CA LEU A 107 12.38 7.61 15.52
C LEU A 107 10.90 7.65 15.09
N ALA A 108 9.97 7.36 16.00
CA ALA A 108 8.54 7.42 15.72
C ALA A 108 8.09 8.83 15.30
N ASN A 109 8.57 9.86 15.98
CA ASN A 109 8.31 11.27 15.64
C ASN A 109 8.93 11.65 14.28
N LEU A 110 10.17 11.24 14.02
CA LEU A 110 10.82 11.46 12.73
C LEU A 110 10.03 10.85 11.57
N VAL A 111 9.59 9.61 11.71
CA VAL A 111 8.78 8.91 10.69
C VAL A 111 7.45 9.62 10.43
N GLN A 112 6.88 10.25 11.44
CA GLN A 112 5.59 10.95 11.32
C GLN A 112 5.72 12.47 11.11
N SER A 113 6.91 12.97 10.82
CA SER A 113 7.15 14.41 10.62
C SER A 113 6.33 15.02 9.46
N VAL A 114 6.06 14.24 8.42
CA VAL A 114 5.32 14.68 7.23
C VAL A 114 3.89 14.12 7.22
N ARG A 115 3.72 12.82 7.48
CA ARG A 115 2.42 12.13 7.44
C ARG A 115 2.20 11.30 8.68
N LYS A 116 1.00 11.38 9.27
CA LYS A 116 0.63 10.53 10.40
C LYS A 116 0.13 9.16 9.91
N SER A 117 0.71 8.09 10.45
CA SER A 117 0.31 6.71 10.17
C SER A 117 0.00 5.94 11.46
N THR A 118 -0.76 4.86 11.34
CA THR A 118 -0.99 3.94 12.45
C THR A 118 0.31 3.18 12.74
N MET A 119 0.74 3.15 14.01
CA MET A 119 1.90 2.39 14.42
C MET A 119 1.57 0.89 14.44
N THR A 120 2.41 0.11 13.79
CA THR A 120 2.29 -1.35 13.76
C THR A 120 3.38 -1.99 14.60
N LEU A 121 2.99 -2.87 15.51
CA LEU A 121 3.85 -3.61 16.42
C LEU A 121 3.60 -5.11 16.26
N ALA A 122 4.65 -5.93 16.24
CA ALA A 122 4.57 -7.36 16.02
C ALA A 122 5.17 -8.16 17.20
N PRO A 123 4.42 -8.39 18.29
CA PRO A 123 4.83 -9.29 19.37
C PRO A 123 4.90 -10.75 18.91
N GLU A 124 4.12 -11.12 17.90
CA GLU A 124 3.89 -12.44 17.29
C GLU A 124 3.15 -13.41 18.21
N ALA A 125 3.42 -13.44 19.52
CA ALA A 125 2.71 -14.27 20.49
C ALA A 125 2.24 -13.45 21.70
N GLY A 126 1.09 -13.82 22.25
CA GLY A 126 0.48 -13.15 23.40
C GLY A 126 1.15 -13.50 24.72
N SER A 127 1.48 -14.78 24.91
CA SER A 127 2.12 -15.28 26.13
C SER A 127 3.64 -15.08 26.11
N GLN A 128 4.23 -14.88 27.29
CA GLN A 128 5.70 -14.79 27.41
C GLN A 128 6.34 -16.14 27.05
N ARG A 129 5.71 -17.25 27.43
CA ARG A 129 6.17 -18.59 27.11
C ARG A 129 6.35 -18.77 25.59
N LEU A 130 5.32 -18.47 24.80
CA LEU A 130 5.41 -18.60 23.35
C LEU A 130 6.39 -17.59 22.74
N ARG A 131 6.51 -16.36 23.26
CA ARG A 131 7.55 -15.43 22.80
C ARG A 131 8.96 -16.00 23.00
N ASN A 132 9.19 -16.76 24.07
CA ASN A 132 10.45 -17.45 24.32
C ASN A 132 10.62 -18.62 23.35
N VAL A 133 9.59 -19.45 23.15
CA VAL A 133 9.58 -20.58 22.20
C VAL A 133 9.95 -20.11 20.79
N ILE A 134 9.35 -19.01 20.31
CA ILE A 134 9.65 -18.47 18.98
C ILE A 134 10.91 -17.59 18.92
N LYS A 135 11.63 -17.42 20.04
CA LYS A 135 12.85 -16.58 20.14
C LYS A 135 12.60 -15.13 19.71
N LYS A 136 11.47 -14.55 20.14
CA LYS A 136 11.14 -13.18 19.74
C LYS A 136 11.92 -12.12 20.50
N ASN A 137 12.46 -12.44 21.69
CA ASN A 137 13.23 -11.55 22.55
C ASN A 137 12.46 -10.27 22.94
N ILE A 138 11.17 -10.41 23.22
CA ILE A 138 10.29 -9.30 23.63
C ILE A 138 9.59 -9.68 24.93
N THR A 139 9.72 -8.83 25.96
CA THR A 139 8.99 -8.97 27.21
C THR A 139 7.65 -8.23 27.16
N GLU A 140 6.73 -8.58 28.07
CA GLU A 140 5.47 -7.85 28.22
C GLU A 140 5.70 -6.38 28.57
N GLU A 141 6.68 -6.10 29.43
CA GLU A 141 7.03 -4.73 29.80
C GLU A 141 7.46 -3.90 28.60
N MET A 142 8.25 -4.46 27.67
CA MET A 142 8.62 -3.76 26.43
C MET A 142 7.39 -3.42 25.60
N ILE A 143 6.41 -4.33 25.52
CA ILE A 143 5.15 -4.08 24.79
C ILE A 143 4.36 -2.96 25.44
N LEU A 144 4.16 -3.02 26.76
CA LEU A 144 3.44 -2.01 27.53
C LEU A 144 4.11 -0.64 27.40
N ASN A 145 5.43 -0.57 27.58
CA ASN A 145 6.18 0.68 27.48
C ASN A 145 6.08 1.30 26.08
N ALA A 146 6.24 0.51 25.02
CA ALA A 146 6.13 1.02 23.66
C ALA A 146 4.73 1.59 23.39
N VAL A 147 3.67 0.87 23.74
CA VAL A 147 2.28 1.29 23.49
C VAL A 147 1.90 2.50 24.32
N LEU A 148 2.25 2.52 25.60
CA LEU A 148 1.89 3.63 26.49
C LEU A 148 2.66 4.91 26.14
N THR A 149 3.93 4.80 25.75
CA THR A 149 4.71 5.92 25.23
C THR A 149 4.11 6.49 23.96
N LEU A 150 3.70 5.64 23.01
CA LEU A 150 2.98 6.08 21.80
C LEU A 150 1.69 6.81 22.18
N TYR A 151 0.89 6.21 23.05
CA TYR A 151 -0.40 6.77 23.48
C TYR A 151 -0.27 8.13 24.17
N GLU A 152 0.69 8.28 25.06
CA GLU A 152 1.00 9.56 25.73
C GLU A 152 1.41 10.65 24.75
N ASN A 153 2.07 10.27 23.64
CA ASN A 153 2.52 11.19 22.59
C ASN A 153 1.54 11.35 21.43
N GLY A 154 0.25 11.02 21.63
CA GLY A 154 -0.84 11.38 20.74
C GLY A 154 -1.26 10.32 19.72
N TRP A 155 -0.72 9.09 19.80
CA TRP A 155 -1.20 7.98 18.98
C TRP A 155 -2.48 7.39 19.59
N SER A 156 -3.60 7.57 18.92
CA SER A 156 -4.89 7.01 19.35
C SER A 156 -5.14 5.58 18.82
N ARG A 157 -4.30 5.08 17.93
CA ARG A 157 -4.46 3.76 17.30
C ARG A 157 -3.15 3.00 17.23
N VAL A 158 -3.18 1.71 17.63
CA VAL A 158 -2.06 0.77 17.50
C VAL A 158 -2.55 -0.51 16.84
N LYS A 159 -1.76 -1.04 15.91
CA LYS A 159 -2.02 -2.32 15.26
C LYS A 159 -1.03 -3.37 15.74
N PHE A 160 -1.55 -4.52 16.19
CA PHE A 160 -0.74 -5.68 16.54
C PHE A 160 -0.84 -6.76 15.47
N TYR A 161 0.30 -7.42 15.25
CA TYR A 161 0.34 -8.70 14.55
C TYR A 161 0.67 -9.82 15.52
N PHE A 162 -0.13 -10.89 15.48
CA PHE A 162 0.06 -12.12 16.20
C PHE A 162 -0.05 -13.31 15.25
N ILE A 163 0.56 -14.41 15.62
CA ILE A 163 0.50 -15.70 14.93
C ILE A 163 -0.28 -16.65 15.84
N CYS A 164 -1.27 -17.35 15.29
CA CYS A 164 -2.05 -18.41 15.93
C CYS A 164 -1.63 -19.76 15.38
N GLY A 165 -1.64 -20.80 16.20
CA GLY A 165 -1.22 -22.14 15.83
C GLY A 165 0.30 -22.34 15.84
N LEU A 166 1.02 -21.56 16.64
CA LEU A 166 2.46 -21.74 16.84
C LEU A 166 2.77 -23.11 17.46
N PRO A 167 3.95 -23.71 17.18
CA PRO A 167 4.35 -24.94 17.84
C PRO A 167 4.26 -24.83 19.36
N THR A 168 3.64 -25.82 20.01
CA THR A 168 3.36 -25.89 21.45
C THR A 168 2.30 -24.91 21.99
N GLU A 169 1.57 -24.21 21.14
CA GLU A 169 0.51 -23.28 21.56
C GLU A 169 -0.65 -24.03 22.23
N THR A 170 -1.19 -23.46 23.30
CA THR A 170 -2.32 -23.98 24.05
C THR A 170 -3.40 -22.91 24.24
N LEU A 171 -4.57 -23.29 24.76
CA LEU A 171 -5.64 -22.32 25.09
C LEU A 171 -5.22 -21.35 26.21
N GLU A 172 -4.34 -21.76 27.11
CA GLU A 172 -3.78 -20.88 28.15
C GLU A 172 -2.95 -19.74 27.54
N ASP A 173 -2.25 -19.99 26.42
CA ASP A 173 -1.53 -18.93 25.70
C ASP A 173 -2.51 -17.90 25.07
N MET A 174 -3.70 -18.35 24.67
CA MET A 174 -4.78 -17.45 24.22
C MET A 174 -5.37 -16.65 25.38
N ASP A 175 -5.53 -17.24 26.55
CA ASP A 175 -5.92 -16.53 27.77
C ASP A 175 -4.91 -15.45 28.14
N GLU A 176 -3.59 -15.77 28.14
CA GLU A 176 -2.54 -14.78 28.37
C GLU A 176 -2.54 -13.66 27.33
N MET A 177 -2.84 -13.97 26.07
CA MET A 177 -2.99 -12.93 25.02
C MET A 177 -4.17 -12.00 25.33
N ALA A 178 -5.31 -12.55 25.74
CA ALA A 178 -6.46 -11.75 26.13
C ALA A 178 -6.16 -10.85 27.33
N GLU A 179 -5.44 -11.38 28.31
CA GLU A 179 -5.02 -10.63 29.49
C GLU A 179 -4.01 -9.51 29.14
N LEU A 180 -3.03 -9.77 28.28
CA LEU A 180 -2.11 -8.76 27.79
C LEU A 180 -2.87 -7.58 27.14
N LEU A 181 -3.81 -7.86 26.24
CA LEU A 181 -4.64 -6.85 25.60
C LEU A 181 -5.49 -6.06 26.61
N ASN A 182 -6.04 -6.74 27.62
CA ASN A 182 -6.78 -6.10 28.70
C ASN A 182 -5.87 -5.21 29.56
N ARG A 183 -4.67 -5.68 29.94
CA ARG A 183 -3.67 -4.89 30.69
C ARG A 183 -3.27 -3.62 29.94
N ILE A 184 -3.02 -3.71 28.64
CA ILE A 184 -2.70 -2.54 27.79
C ILE A 184 -3.85 -1.50 27.86
N LYS A 185 -5.08 -1.94 27.65
CA LYS A 185 -6.27 -1.06 27.69
C LYS A 185 -6.50 -0.47 29.09
N TYR A 186 -6.29 -1.26 30.12
CA TYR A 186 -6.41 -0.80 31.50
C TYR A 186 -5.36 0.30 31.82
N ARG A 187 -4.08 0.03 31.51
CA ARG A 187 -2.99 1.00 31.73
C ARG A 187 -3.19 2.28 30.92
N ALA A 188 -3.65 2.18 29.68
CA ALA A 188 -3.99 3.33 28.86
C ALA A 188 -5.13 4.18 29.47
N ARG A 189 -6.15 3.55 30.08
CA ARG A 189 -7.21 4.29 30.79
C ARG A 189 -6.69 5.02 32.03
N LEU A 190 -5.78 4.40 32.78
CA LEU A 190 -5.13 5.06 33.93
C LEU A 190 -4.32 6.27 33.45
N LEU A 191 -3.47 6.10 32.43
CA LEU A 191 -2.66 7.16 31.85
C LEU A 191 -3.52 8.32 31.31
N LYS A 192 -4.66 7.99 30.68
CA LYS A 192 -5.63 8.99 30.22
C LYS A 192 -6.10 9.89 31.36
N ARG A 193 -6.44 9.30 32.50
CA ARG A 193 -6.91 10.06 33.69
C ARG A 193 -5.80 10.88 34.29
N GLU A 194 -4.62 10.30 34.44
CA GLU A 194 -3.44 10.94 35.03
C GLU A 194 -2.96 12.15 34.22
N LYS A 195 -2.88 12.01 32.90
CA LYS A 195 -2.35 13.04 31.99
C LYS A 195 -3.44 13.94 31.37
N GLY A 196 -4.72 13.71 31.66
CA GLY A 196 -5.82 14.50 31.10
C GLY A 196 -5.97 14.37 29.59
N LEU A 197 -5.62 13.19 28.99
CA LEU A 197 -5.70 13.00 27.54
C LEU A 197 -7.17 12.99 27.08
N ASN A 198 -7.46 13.68 25.98
CA ASN A 198 -8.81 13.82 25.44
C ASN A 198 -9.24 12.68 24.49
N HIS A 199 -8.31 11.80 24.10
CA HIS A 199 -8.57 10.66 23.19
C HIS A 199 -8.50 9.30 23.91
N GLY A 200 -9.04 8.26 23.28
CA GLY A 200 -8.91 6.87 23.71
C GLY A 200 -7.84 6.13 22.91
N LEU A 201 -7.44 4.96 23.38
CA LEU A 201 -6.56 4.05 22.63
C LEU A 201 -7.42 2.97 21.95
N ASP A 202 -7.39 2.89 20.62
CA ASP A 202 -7.97 1.80 19.86
C ASP A 202 -6.88 0.80 19.46
N ILE A 203 -7.19 -0.48 19.57
CA ILE A 203 -6.28 -1.57 19.24
C ILE A 203 -6.91 -2.42 18.13
N THR A 204 -6.14 -2.66 17.07
CA THR A 204 -6.49 -3.65 16.05
C THR A 204 -5.47 -4.79 16.11
N CYS A 205 -5.93 -5.99 16.43
CA CYS A 205 -5.12 -7.20 16.34
C CYS A 205 -5.39 -7.90 15.00
N THR A 206 -4.35 -8.30 14.30
CA THR A 206 -4.45 -9.17 13.13
C THR A 206 -3.76 -10.48 13.47
N LEU A 207 -4.51 -11.59 13.42
CA LEU A 207 -4.00 -12.94 13.62
C LEU A 207 -3.70 -13.56 12.25
N SER A 208 -2.46 -14.01 12.07
CA SER A 208 -2.04 -14.85 10.96
C SER A 208 -1.95 -16.29 11.46
N ILE A 209 -2.27 -17.25 10.60
CA ILE A 209 -2.10 -18.67 10.95
C ILE A 209 -0.64 -19.07 10.70
N PHE A 210 -0.06 -19.82 11.62
CA PHE A 210 1.29 -20.31 11.49
C PHE A 210 1.43 -21.25 10.28
N VAL A 211 2.42 -20.98 9.46
CA VAL A 211 2.82 -21.84 8.34
C VAL A 211 4.30 -22.22 8.52
N PRO A 212 4.63 -23.49 8.78
CA PRO A 212 6.01 -23.93 8.87
C PRO A 212 6.77 -23.64 7.58
N LYS A 213 7.98 -23.10 7.69
CA LYS A 213 8.79 -22.69 6.55
C LYS A 213 10.10 -23.47 6.48
N PRO A 214 10.56 -23.86 5.26
CA PRO A 214 11.88 -24.44 5.03
C PRO A 214 13.00 -23.57 5.61
N PHE A 215 14.11 -24.20 5.98
CA PHE A 215 15.32 -23.57 6.51
C PHE A 215 15.13 -22.81 7.83
N THR A 216 14.07 -23.13 8.58
CA THR A 216 13.83 -22.60 9.93
C THR A 216 13.87 -23.72 10.95
N PRO A 217 14.13 -23.45 12.24
CA PRO A 217 13.97 -24.45 13.29
C PRO A 217 12.61 -25.15 13.28
N PHE A 218 11.54 -24.46 12.86
CA PHE A 218 10.18 -25.04 12.82
C PHE A 218 9.83 -25.77 11.51
N GLN A 219 10.80 -26.03 10.64
CA GLN A 219 10.55 -26.74 9.38
C GLN A 219 10.05 -28.17 9.57
N TRP A 220 10.34 -28.79 10.71
CA TRP A 220 9.87 -30.15 11.06
C TRP A 220 8.48 -30.19 11.67
N CYS A 221 7.97 -29.02 12.18
CA CYS A 221 6.62 -28.95 12.75
C CYS A 221 5.55 -29.13 11.67
N GLY A 222 4.44 -29.79 12.01
CA GLY A 222 3.19 -29.69 11.27
C GLY A 222 2.48 -28.37 11.52
N GLN A 223 1.57 -27.99 10.62
CA GLN A 223 0.61 -26.94 10.88
C GLN A 223 -0.48 -27.46 11.84
N MET A 224 -0.94 -26.62 12.78
CA MET A 224 -2.06 -26.93 13.65
C MET A 224 -3.33 -27.19 12.82
N ASP A 225 -4.18 -28.13 13.23
CA ASP A 225 -5.44 -28.42 12.56
C ASP A 225 -6.33 -27.17 12.49
N LEU A 226 -6.96 -26.93 11.35
CA LEU A 226 -7.78 -25.71 11.15
C LEU A 226 -8.96 -25.61 12.12
N LYS A 227 -9.49 -26.74 12.59
CA LYS A 227 -10.57 -26.73 13.60
C LYS A 227 -10.02 -26.25 14.95
N GLU A 228 -8.83 -26.69 15.32
CA GLU A 228 -8.15 -26.28 16.53
C GLU A 228 -7.77 -24.78 16.45
N VAL A 229 -7.24 -24.31 15.33
CA VAL A 229 -6.99 -22.89 15.07
C VAL A 229 -8.28 -22.07 15.23
N SER A 230 -9.38 -22.53 14.64
CA SER A 230 -10.67 -21.86 14.74
C SER A 230 -11.20 -21.83 16.18
N GLU A 231 -10.94 -22.88 16.97
CA GLU A 231 -11.25 -22.92 18.40
C GLU A 231 -10.43 -21.90 19.19
N HIS A 232 -9.13 -21.81 18.97
CA HIS A 232 -8.23 -20.83 19.59
C HIS A 232 -8.70 -19.38 19.29
N ILE A 233 -9.01 -19.09 18.03
CA ILE A 233 -9.50 -17.78 17.62
C ILE A 233 -10.86 -17.45 18.26
N ARG A 234 -11.77 -18.43 18.30
CA ARG A 234 -13.09 -18.26 18.94
C ARG A 234 -12.92 -17.99 20.43
N HIS A 235 -12.07 -18.79 21.10
CA HIS A 235 -11.77 -18.64 22.53
C HIS A 235 -11.24 -17.22 22.84
N LEU A 236 -10.24 -16.74 22.07
CA LEU A 236 -9.70 -15.39 22.24
C LEU A 236 -10.78 -14.31 22.05
N LYS A 237 -11.65 -14.45 21.05
CA LYS A 237 -12.74 -13.49 20.82
C LYS A 237 -13.73 -13.47 21.97
N GLU A 238 -14.07 -14.63 22.55
CA GLU A 238 -14.96 -14.72 23.71
C GLU A 238 -14.35 -14.04 24.93
N LYS A 239 -13.06 -14.28 25.20
CA LYS A 239 -12.34 -13.68 26.33
C LYS A 239 -12.16 -12.17 26.19
N THR A 240 -12.14 -11.65 24.97
CA THR A 240 -11.87 -10.22 24.71
C THR A 240 -13.11 -9.39 24.35
N LYS A 241 -14.29 -10.00 24.20
CA LYS A 241 -15.53 -9.32 23.78
C LYS A 241 -15.92 -8.09 24.62
N HIS A 242 -15.50 -8.06 25.87
CA HIS A 242 -15.78 -6.96 26.81
C HIS A 242 -14.82 -5.76 26.66
N ILE A 243 -13.73 -5.90 25.88
CA ILE A 243 -12.68 -4.87 25.74
C ILE A 243 -13.10 -3.86 24.68
N LYS A 244 -13.58 -2.69 25.12
CA LYS A 244 -14.02 -1.61 24.21
C LYS A 244 -12.83 -1.04 23.42
N GLY A 245 -13.01 -0.80 22.10
CA GLY A 245 -11.97 -0.27 21.22
C GLY A 245 -10.88 -1.31 20.89
N LEU A 246 -11.19 -2.60 20.99
CA LEU A 246 -10.40 -3.71 20.48
C LEU A 246 -11.13 -4.32 19.27
N LYS A 247 -10.40 -4.50 18.16
CA LYS A 247 -10.85 -5.24 16.98
C LYS A 247 -9.89 -6.38 16.70
N ILE A 248 -10.41 -7.58 16.48
CA ILE A 248 -9.63 -8.76 16.09
C ILE A 248 -10.01 -9.14 14.67
N ASN A 249 -9.02 -9.09 13.77
CA ASN A 249 -9.08 -9.58 12.41
C ASN A 249 -8.27 -10.88 12.31
N TYR A 250 -8.63 -11.77 11.40
CA TYR A 250 -7.86 -12.99 11.11
C TYR A 250 -7.98 -13.30 9.62
N HIS A 251 -7.01 -14.03 9.10
CA HIS A 251 -6.98 -14.45 7.70
C HIS A 251 -7.78 -15.73 7.50
N GLU A 252 -8.17 -15.99 6.26
CA GLU A 252 -8.84 -17.22 5.87
C GLU A 252 -7.92 -18.42 6.11
N ASP A 253 -8.43 -19.42 6.80
CA ASP A 253 -7.72 -20.61 7.26
C ASP A 253 -7.32 -21.53 6.09
N VAL A 254 -8.19 -21.73 5.11
CA VAL A 254 -7.95 -22.59 3.93
C VAL A 254 -6.75 -22.13 3.10
N ILE A 255 -6.60 -20.82 2.86
CA ILE A 255 -5.44 -20.28 2.12
C ILE A 255 -4.14 -20.60 2.87
N SER A 256 -4.14 -20.49 4.20
CA SER A 256 -2.98 -20.82 5.03
C SER A 256 -2.64 -22.31 5.00
N GLN A 257 -3.65 -23.19 4.90
CA GLN A 257 -3.42 -24.64 4.76
C GLN A 257 -2.80 -24.97 3.39
N ILE A 258 -3.33 -24.38 2.33
CA ILE A 258 -2.77 -24.54 0.98
C ILE A 258 -1.33 -24.02 0.93
N GLU A 259 -1.05 -22.90 1.57
CA GLU A 259 0.31 -22.36 1.70
C GLU A 259 1.24 -23.36 2.41
N ALA A 260 0.78 -24.02 3.48
CA ALA A 260 1.54 -25.03 4.19
C ALA A 260 1.83 -26.26 3.29
N VAL A 261 0.83 -26.73 2.56
CA VAL A 261 0.98 -27.85 1.60
C VAL A 261 2.02 -27.51 0.54
N LEU A 262 1.88 -26.35 -0.14
CA LEU A 262 2.79 -25.93 -1.22
C LEU A 262 4.21 -25.63 -0.73
N THR A 263 4.33 -25.09 0.49
CA THR A 263 5.64 -24.72 1.06
C THR A 263 6.44 -25.96 1.50
N ARG A 264 5.75 -27.02 1.92
CA ARG A 264 6.36 -28.22 2.54
C ARG A 264 6.31 -29.46 1.66
N GLY A 265 5.55 -29.39 0.57
CA GLY A 265 5.40 -30.51 -0.35
C GLY A 265 6.63 -30.74 -1.23
N ASP A 266 6.65 -31.88 -1.88
CA ASP A 266 7.67 -32.28 -2.84
C ASP A 266 7.21 -32.12 -4.30
N LYS A 267 8.01 -32.63 -5.23
CA LYS A 267 7.72 -32.61 -6.66
C LYS A 267 6.44 -33.32 -7.09
N SER A 268 5.83 -34.17 -6.23
CA SER A 268 4.55 -34.84 -6.55
C SER A 268 3.41 -33.84 -6.72
N LEU A 269 3.51 -32.68 -6.03
CA LEU A 269 2.54 -31.58 -6.18
C LEU A 269 2.53 -30.91 -7.57
N CYS A 270 3.53 -31.17 -8.43
CA CYS A 270 3.53 -30.63 -9.79
C CYS A 270 2.28 -31.04 -10.58
N LYS A 271 1.83 -32.30 -10.42
CA LYS A 271 0.61 -32.81 -11.07
C LYS A 271 -0.65 -32.10 -10.56
N TYR A 272 -0.66 -31.79 -9.27
CA TYR A 272 -1.76 -31.08 -8.63
C TYR A 272 -1.85 -29.63 -9.15
N ILE A 273 -0.74 -28.91 -9.18
CA ILE A 273 -0.67 -27.54 -9.73
C ILE A 273 -1.06 -27.51 -11.21
N GLU A 274 -0.58 -28.46 -12.02
CA GLU A 274 -0.93 -28.56 -13.43
C GLU A 274 -2.44 -28.80 -13.64
N ALA A 275 -3.04 -29.70 -12.83
CA ALA A 275 -4.48 -29.99 -12.89
C ALA A 275 -5.33 -28.76 -12.50
N LEU A 276 -4.94 -28.03 -11.46
CA LEU A 276 -5.57 -26.77 -11.05
C LEU A 276 -5.53 -25.73 -12.16
N TYR A 277 -4.36 -25.54 -12.79
CA TYR A 277 -4.22 -24.63 -13.91
C TYR A 277 -5.16 -24.99 -15.08
N LYS A 278 -5.22 -26.28 -15.45
CA LYS A 278 -6.14 -26.77 -16.51
C LYS A 278 -7.62 -26.55 -16.19
N LYS A 279 -7.97 -26.52 -14.89
CA LYS A 279 -9.31 -26.18 -14.40
C LYS A 279 -9.56 -24.67 -14.24
N GLY A 280 -8.61 -23.83 -14.65
CA GLY A 280 -8.72 -22.38 -14.64
C GLY A 280 -8.42 -21.72 -13.29
N CYS A 281 -7.63 -22.37 -12.44
CA CYS A 281 -7.07 -21.80 -11.23
C CYS A 281 -5.77 -21.06 -11.55
N TYR A 282 -5.87 -19.77 -11.73
CA TYR A 282 -4.76 -18.83 -11.85
C TYR A 282 -5.15 -17.52 -11.16
N LEU A 283 -4.19 -16.78 -10.62
CA LEU A 283 -4.38 -15.62 -9.77
C LEU A 283 -5.00 -15.95 -8.39
N ASP A 284 -4.92 -17.19 -7.93
CA ASP A 284 -5.52 -17.66 -6.67
C ASP A 284 -4.91 -17.04 -5.40
N ALA A 285 -3.79 -16.31 -5.52
CA ALA A 285 -3.25 -15.49 -4.45
C ALA A 285 -4.16 -14.28 -4.09
N TRP A 286 -5.13 -13.96 -4.95
CA TRP A 286 -6.12 -12.91 -4.74
C TRP A 286 -7.45 -13.58 -4.33
N GLY A 287 -7.95 -13.28 -3.13
CA GLY A 287 -9.16 -13.91 -2.59
C GLY A 287 -10.37 -13.85 -3.52
N GLU A 288 -10.50 -12.79 -4.34
CA GLU A 288 -11.56 -12.64 -5.35
C GLU A 288 -11.50 -13.64 -6.51
N TYR A 289 -10.31 -14.22 -6.77
CA TYR A 289 -10.10 -15.23 -7.82
C TYR A 289 -9.90 -16.64 -7.28
N PHE A 290 -9.76 -16.78 -5.96
CA PHE A 290 -9.55 -18.07 -5.30
C PHE A 290 -10.78 -18.97 -5.43
N LYS A 291 -10.58 -20.19 -5.96
CA LYS A 291 -11.62 -21.18 -6.23
C LYS A 291 -11.47 -22.39 -5.30
N GLU A 292 -11.82 -22.19 -4.03
CA GLU A 292 -11.63 -23.18 -2.96
C GLU A 292 -12.13 -24.58 -3.33
N ASP A 293 -13.36 -24.67 -3.85
CA ASP A 293 -13.99 -25.95 -4.23
C ASP A 293 -13.12 -26.71 -5.23
N ILE A 294 -12.57 -26.03 -6.26
CA ILE A 294 -11.72 -26.66 -7.29
C ILE A 294 -10.42 -27.18 -6.68
N TRP A 295 -9.85 -26.47 -5.70
CA TRP A 295 -8.65 -26.91 -5.00
C TRP A 295 -8.93 -28.21 -4.26
N HIS A 296 -10.00 -28.31 -3.48
CA HIS A 296 -10.37 -29.50 -2.72
C HIS A 296 -10.75 -30.67 -3.61
N GLU A 297 -11.57 -30.45 -4.65
CA GLU A 297 -11.97 -31.49 -5.60
C GLU A 297 -10.76 -32.07 -6.32
N THR A 298 -9.87 -31.21 -6.81
CA THR A 298 -8.67 -31.65 -7.55
C THR A 298 -7.71 -32.44 -6.65
N ALA A 299 -7.53 -32.02 -5.37
CA ALA A 299 -6.75 -32.77 -4.42
C ALA A 299 -7.31 -34.18 -4.23
N LYS A 300 -8.63 -34.28 -4.02
CA LYS A 300 -9.32 -35.58 -3.86
C LYS A 300 -9.20 -36.47 -5.09
N GLU A 301 -9.36 -35.92 -6.30
CA GLU A 301 -9.20 -36.65 -7.57
C GLU A 301 -7.81 -37.26 -7.72
N LEU A 302 -6.77 -36.55 -7.27
CA LEU A 302 -5.38 -36.97 -7.37
C LEU A 302 -4.89 -37.75 -6.13
N GLY A 303 -5.75 -37.99 -5.14
CA GLY A 303 -5.45 -38.73 -3.93
C GLY A 303 -4.60 -37.96 -2.92
N PHE A 304 -4.63 -36.62 -2.94
CA PHE A 304 -3.99 -35.79 -1.92
C PHE A 304 -4.97 -35.46 -0.79
N ASP A 305 -4.52 -35.64 0.44
CA ASP A 305 -5.17 -35.09 1.64
C ASP A 305 -4.45 -33.83 2.07
N LEU A 306 -5.03 -32.67 1.80
CA LEU A 306 -4.41 -31.37 2.08
C LEU A 306 -4.23 -31.14 3.59
N ALA A 307 -5.16 -31.64 4.41
CA ALA A 307 -5.08 -31.51 5.86
C ALA A 307 -3.93 -32.35 6.43
N GLU A 308 -3.82 -33.61 6.00
CA GLU A 308 -2.71 -34.47 6.44
C GLU A 308 -1.35 -33.97 5.96
N LEU A 309 -1.25 -33.48 4.70
CA LEU A 309 -0.01 -32.90 4.19
C LEU A 309 0.41 -31.64 4.98
N ALA A 310 -0.53 -30.80 5.36
CA ALA A 310 -0.25 -29.60 6.15
C ALA A 310 0.16 -29.94 7.60
N LYS A 311 -0.51 -30.91 8.24
CA LYS A 311 -0.28 -31.36 9.63
C LYS A 311 0.94 -32.27 9.79
N HIS A 312 1.42 -32.88 8.71
CA HIS A 312 2.50 -33.85 8.78
C HIS A 312 3.71 -33.26 9.51
N GLN A 313 4.18 -33.98 10.55
CA GLN A 313 5.38 -33.63 11.28
C GLN A 313 6.55 -34.47 10.77
N PHE A 314 7.59 -33.84 10.25
CA PHE A 314 8.80 -34.54 9.81
C PHE A 314 9.66 -34.95 10.99
N SER A 315 10.36 -36.07 10.86
CA SER A 315 11.46 -36.42 11.76
C SER A 315 12.68 -35.54 11.48
N THR A 316 13.46 -35.23 12.51
CA THR A 316 14.73 -34.51 12.34
C THR A 316 15.78 -35.29 11.56
N ASP A 317 15.64 -36.64 11.52
CA ASP A 317 16.51 -37.55 10.80
C ASP A 317 16.08 -37.80 9.35
N GLU A 318 14.88 -37.33 8.98
CA GLU A 318 14.33 -37.48 7.64
C GLU A 318 14.97 -36.51 6.66
N GLU A 319 15.13 -36.94 5.40
CA GLU A 319 15.52 -36.04 4.30
C GLU A 319 14.32 -35.21 3.87
N LEU A 320 14.46 -33.88 3.97
CA LEU A 320 13.38 -32.96 3.63
C LEU A 320 13.39 -32.62 2.13
N PRO A 321 12.22 -32.31 1.53
CA PRO A 321 12.11 -31.99 0.09
C PRO A 321 13.02 -30.85 -0.40
N TRP A 322 13.52 -30.02 0.48
CA TRP A 322 14.39 -28.87 0.19
C TRP A 322 15.84 -29.04 0.65
N ASP A 323 16.24 -30.18 1.20
CA ASP A 323 17.60 -30.39 1.73
C ASP A 323 18.69 -30.32 0.67
N PHE A 324 18.33 -30.42 -0.63
CA PHE A 324 19.25 -30.21 -1.75
C PHE A 324 19.66 -28.72 -1.94
N ILE A 325 19.01 -27.76 -1.26
CA ILE A 325 19.32 -26.32 -1.35
C ILE A 325 20.25 -25.95 -0.18
N ASN A 326 21.45 -25.50 -0.50
CA ASN A 326 22.41 -25.07 0.51
C ASN A 326 22.24 -23.58 0.86
N THR A 327 21.72 -23.27 2.04
CA THR A 327 21.60 -21.91 2.58
C THR A 327 22.81 -21.50 3.43
N GLY A 328 23.75 -22.39 3.66
CA GLY A 328 24.91 -22.21 4.53
C GLY A 328 24.63 -22.46 6.01
N ILE A 329 23.38 -22.66 6.43
CA ILE A 329 23.04 -22.99 7.83
C ILE A 329 23.27 -24.49 8.06
N ASP A 330 23.93 -24.83 9.18
CA ASP A 330 24.13 -26.21 9.57
C ASP A 330 22.81 -26.85 10.04
N LYS A 331 22.43 -28.01 9.47
CA LYS A 331 21.21 -28.73 9.85
C LYS A 331 21.23 -29.06 11.37
N SER A 332 22.39 -29.41 11.92
CA SER A 332 22.55 -29.66 13.35
C SER A 332 22.23 -28.47 14.24
N TRP A 333 22.53 -27.23 13.76
CA TRP A 333 22.16 -26.02 14.47
C TRP A 333 20.64 -25.81 14.45
N LEU A 334 19.98 -26.04 13.31
CA LEU A 334 18.53 -25.97 13.22
C LEU A 334 17.84 -26.99 14.12
N VAL A 335 18.34 -28.24 14.15
CA VAL A 335 17.83 -29.30 15.04
C VAL A 335 17.98 -28.91 16.50
N ASN A 336 19.14 -28.36 16.90
CA ASN A 336 19.33 -27.88 18.26
C ASN A 336 18.35 -26.78 18.66
N GLU A 337 18.13 -25.76 17.79
CA GLU A 337 17.15 -24.68 18.04
C GLU A 337 15.72 -25.24 18.08
N TYR A 338 15.39 -26.25 17.26
CA TYR A 338 14.11 -26.95 17.32
C TYR A 338 13.91 -27.64 18.68
N ASN A 339 14.87 -28.42 19.14
CA ASN A 339 14.79 -29.13 20.42
C ASN A 339 14.67 -28.17 21.59
N ILE A 340 15.45 -27.09 21.62
CA ILE A 340 15.32 -26.05 22.64
C ILE A 340 13.88 -25.50 22.66
N ALA A 341 13.26 -25.25 21.51
CA ALA A 341 11.93 -24.66 21.43
C ALA A 341 10.83 -25.61 21.85
N VAL A 342 10.83 -26.83 21.27
CA VAL A 342 9.69 -27.75 21.32
C VAL A 342 9.76 -28.68 22.52
N ASN A 343 10.98 -29.04 22.96
CA ASN A 343 11.19 -29.98 24.08
C ASN A 343 11.54 -29.23 25.38
N ASP A 344 12.56 -28.36 25.35
CA ASP A 344 13.07 -27.76 26.59
C ASP A 344 12.15 -26.60 27.08
N LEU A 345 11.94 -25.55 26.26
CA LEU A 345 11.14 -24.38 26.66
C LEU A 345 9.66 -24.70 26.82
N ALA A 346 9.11 -25.66 26.08
CA ALA A 346 7.72 -26.06 26.21
C ALA A 346 7.37 -26.63 27.59
N SER A 347 8.30 -27.33 28.22
CA SER A 347 8.14 -27.98 29.53
C SER A 347 8.79 -27.24 30.70
N MET A 348 9.71 -26.28 30.42
CA MET A 348 10.44 -25.53 31.44
C MET A 348 9.54 -24.48 32.10
N PRO A 349 9.53 -24.35 33.44
CA PRO A 349 8.86 -23.26 34.14
C PRO A 349 9.33 -21.88 33.64
N LEU A 350 8.38 -20.92 33.53
CA LEU A 350 8.64 -19.62 32.89
C LEU A 350 9.71 -18.80 33.62
N ASP A 351 9.77 -18.87 34.93
CA ASP A 351 10.77 -18.20 35.77
C ASP A 351 12.22 -18.69 35.54
N LEU A 352 12.38 -19.88 34.98
CA LEU A 352 13.66 -20.43 34.60
C LEU A 352 14.04 -20.13 33.13
N GLN A 353 13.13 -19.58 32.35
CA GLN A 353 13.36 -19.27 30.95
C GLN A 353 13.99 -17.90 30.76
N ALA A 354 14.99 -17.78 29.87
CA ALA A 354 15.52 -16.50 29.45
C ALA A 354 14.61 -15.86 28.39
N SER A 355 13.96 -14.74 28.73
CA SER A 355 13.11 -13.98 27.80
C SER A 355 13.90 -13.23 26.72
N VAL A 356 15.19 -12.99 26.93
CA VAL A 356 16.10 -12.35 25.98
C VAL A 356 17.39 -13.15 25.88
N VAL A 357 17.70 -13.62 24.68
CA VAL A 357 18.91 -14.39 24.41
C VAL A 357 19.81 -13.68 23.39
N PRO A 358 21.12 -13.96 23.36
CA PRO A 358 22.05 -13.33 22.43
C PRO A 358 21.61 -13.49 20.97
N THR A 359 21.89 -12.46 20.17
CA THR A 359 21.61 -12.41 18.73
C THR A 359 22.91 -12.37 17.95
N CYS A 360 22.89 -12.78 16.67
CA CYS A 360 24.05 -12.75 15.78
C CYS A 360 24.69 -11.34 15.67
N GLU A 361 23.97 -10.29 15.98
CA GLU A 361 24.50 -8.92 15.99
C GLU A 361 25.52 -8.69 17.09
N LYS A 362 25.23 -9.21 18.28
CA LYS A 362 26.05 -9.04 19.49
C LYS A 362 27.11 -10.14 19.60
N GLN A 363 26.75 -11.38 19.28
CA GLN A 363 27.59 -12.55 19.50
C GLN A 363 27.36 -13.58 18.39
N CYS A 364 28.41 -14.29 17.96
CA CYS A 364 28.25 -15.40 17.03
C CYS A 364 27.41 -16.52 17.68
N VAL A 365 26.39 -16.98 16.93
CA VAL A 365 25.48 -18.06 17.36
C VAL A 365 25.85 -19.43 16.77
N ASN A 366 26.98 -19.52 16.09
CA ASN A 366 27.55 -20.74 15.50
C ASN A 366 26.59 -21.48 14.53
N CYS A 367 25.82 -20.72 13.74
CA CYS A 367 24.85 -21.28 12.79
C CYS A 367 25.47 -21.88 11.52
N GLY A 368 26.80 -21.81 11.33
CA GLY A 368 27.52 -22.33 10.17
C GLY A 368 27.60 -21.39 8.96
N VAL A 369 26.70 -20.42 8.81
CA VAL A 369 26.58 -19.60 7.57
C VAL A 369 27.88 -18.92 7.15
N CYS A 370 28.59 -18.27 8.07
CA CYS A 370 29.78 -17.50 7.74
C CYS A 370 30.92 -18.40 7.20
N PRO A 371 31.31 -19.50 7.85
CA PRO A 371 32.32 -20.39 7.33
C PRO A 371 31.86 -21.15 6.06
N ASN A 372 30.61 -21.66 6.03
CA ASN A 372 30.11 -22.47 4.91
C ASN A 372 30.01 -21.66 3.61
N LEU A 373 29.60 -20.39 3.69
CA LEU A 373 29.52 -19.49 2.53
C LEU A 373 30.77 -18.63 2.33
N LYS A 374 31.85 -18.86 3.12
CA LYS A 374 33.11 -18.08 3.06
C LYS A 374 32.85 -16.57 3.10
N THR A 375 31.98 -16.12 3.98
CA THR A 375 31.53 -14.74 4.12
C THR A 375 31.58 -14.27 5.56
N HIS A 376 31.24 -13.03 5.82
CA HIS A 376 31.21 -12.48 7.17
C HIS A 376 30.13 -11.40 7.33
N LYS A 377 29.81 -11.09 8.56
CA LYS A 377 28.92 -9.99 8.92
C LYS A 377 29.57 -8.65 8.57
N VAL A 378 28.83 -7.77 7.88
CA VAL A 378 29.25 -6.41 7.54
C VAL A 378 28.32 -5.42 8.27
N MET A 379 28.90 -4.61 9.13
CA MET A 379 28.17 -3.58 9.88
C MET A 379 28.60 -2.20 9.39
N ALA A 380 27.63 -1.27 9.27
CA ALA A 380 27.92 0.12 8.92
C ALA A 380 28.76 0.80 10.00
N LYS A 381 29.67 1.67 9.58
CA LYS A 381 30.42 2.53 10.51
C LYS A 381 29.44 3.53 11.17
N PRO A 382 29.76 3.99 12.41
CA PRO A 382 28.99 5.05 13.03
C PRO A 382 28.97 6.30 12.12
N PHE A 383 27.76 6.85 11.95
CA PHE A 383 27.53 8.07 11.17
C PHE A 383 26.94 9.14 12.08
N LYS A 384 27.29 10.39 11.82
CA LYS A 384 26.75 11.56 12.50
C LYS A 384 26.20 12.51 11.45
N ALA A 385 24.91 12.83 11.58
CA ALA A 385 24.24 13.78 10.69
C ALA A 385 24.84 15.20 10.81
N CYS A 386 24.68 16.03 9.80
CA CYS A 386 25.17 17.40 9.80
C CYS A 386 24.51 18.24 10.92
N GLU A 387 25.11 19.38 11.27
CA GLU A 387 24.63 20.24 12.37
C GLU A 387 23.20 20.71 12.15
N LYS A 388 22.81 21.04 10.91
CA LYS A 388 21.43 21.42 10.55
C LYS A 388 20.44 20.27 10.85
N ALA A 389 20.82 19.04 10.53
CA ALA A 389 20.00 17.85 10.77
C ALA A 389 19.87 17.52 12.27
N GLN A 390 20.95 17.69 13.04
CA GLN A 390 20.93 17.47 14.50
C GLN A 390 20.05 18.49 15.23
N ASN A 391 20.00 19.73 14.75
CA ASN A 391 19.20 20.82 15.30
C ASN A 391 17.76 20.85 14.74
N LEU A 392 17.37 19.90 13.89
CA LEU A 392 16.05 19.84 13.29
C LEU A 392 14.98 19.64 14.37
N LYS A 393 14.14 20.66 14.58
CA LYS A 393 12.97 20.55 15.47
C LYS A 393 11.80 20.02 14.66
N ILE A 394 11.25 18.89 15.09
CA ILE A 394 10.03 18.33 14.53
C ILE A 394 8.86 18.90 15.33
N GLU A 395 8.21 19.91 14.77
CA GLU A 395 6.99 20.47 15.33
C GLU A 395 5.79 19.80 14.66
N HIS A 396 5.03 19.05 15.43
CA HIS A 396 3.72 18.55 14.98
C HIS A 396 2.68 19.66 15.17
N LYS A 397 2.58 20.57 14.19
CA LYS A 397 1.50 21.56 14.18
C LYS A 397 0.17 20.84 13.98
N ASP A 398 -0.82 21.17 14.81
CA ASP A 398 -2.20 20.70 14.55
C ASP A 398 -2.73 21.41 13.31
N PRO A 399 -3.04 20.67 12.22
CA PRO A 399 -3.52 21.30 11.00
C PRO A 399 -4.81 22.10 11.17
N THR A 400 -5.60 21.80 12.23
CA THR A 400 -6.85 22.53 12.51
C THR A 400 -6.60 23.92 13.05
N THR A 401 -5.38 24.22 13.50
CA THR A 401 -5.00 25.55 14.02
C THR A 401 -4.31 26.44 13.00
N VAL A 402 -4.01 25.91 11.79
CA VAL A 402 -3.33 26.66 10.73
C VAL A 402 -4.36 27.29 9.79
N ASN A 403 -4.48 28.61 9.83
CA ASN A 403 -5.37 29.37 8.96
C ASN A 403 -4.57 29.99 7.81
N GLY A 404 -4.64 29.36 6.63
CA GLY A 404 -4.02 29.90 5.41
C GLY A 404 -2.51 29.65 5.32
N TYR A 405 -1.93 30.24 4.31
CA TYR A 405 -0.49 30.23 4.05
C TYR A 405 0.12 31.57 4.46
N ASP A 406 1.33 31.55 4.96
CA ASP A 406 2.14 32.72 5.36
C ASP A 406 2.83 33.41 4.18
N ARG A 407 2.71 32.82 2.98
CA ARG A 407 3.29 33.29 1.70
C ARG A 407 2.19 33.50 0.66
N GLU A 408 2.46 34.35 -0.32
CA GLU A 408 1.58 34.55 -1.46
C GLU A 408 1.51 33.26 -2.32
N VAL A 409 0.32 32.97 -2.84
CA VAL A 409 0.06 31.78 -3.66
C VAL A 409 -0.39 32.23 -5.03
N TYR A 410 0.31 31.76 -6.05
CA TYR A 410 0.03 32.00 -7.46
C TYR A 410 -0.61 30.77 -8.09
N LYS A 411 -1.64 30.96 -8.92
CA LYS A 411 -2.37 29.87 -9.55
C LYS A 411 -2.23 29.95 -11.07
N TYR A 412 -1.88 28.81 -11.67
CA TYR A 412 -1.69 28.67 -13.10
C TYR A 412 -2.64 27.61 -13.66
N ARG A 413 -3.30 27.93 -14.78
CA ARG A 413 -4.07 26.97 -15.57
C ARG A 413 -3.26 26.55 -16.77
N ILE A 414 -3.05 25.26 -16.90
CA ILE A 414 -2.23 24.63 -17.94
C ILE A 414 -3.16 23.84 -18.85
N LYS A 415 -3.06 24.05 -20.16
CA LYS A 415 -3.71 23.23 -21.20
C LYS A 415 -2.65 22.35 -21.84
N LEU A 416 -2.84 21.02 -21.79
CA LEU A 416 -1.84 20.05 -22.29
C LEU A 416 -2.50 18.84 -22.94
N THR A 417 -1.77 18.16 -23.83
CA THR A 417 -2.25 16.95 -24.50
C THR A 417 -2.17 15.70 -23.60
N LYS A 418 -3.04 14.72 -23.88
CA LYS A 418 -2.93 13.34 -23.38
C LYS A 418 -3.11 12.39 -24.58
N THR A 419 -2.00 12.04 -25.24
CA THR A 419 -2.04 11.32 -26.53
C THR A 419 -1.13 10.07 -26.49
N GLY A 420 -1.12 9.30 -27.55
CA GLY A 420 -0.21 8.16 -27.73
C GLY A 420 -0.33 7.10 -26.63
N ILE A 421 0.77 6.76 -26.01
CA ILE A 421 0.80 5.75 -24.92
C ILE A 421 -0.03 6.16 -23.70
N LEU A 422 -0.24 7.45 -23.47
CA LEU A 422 -1.01 7.93 -22.33
C LEU A 422 -2.51 7.60 -22.41
N LYS A 423 -3.05 7.24 -23.57
CA LYS A 423 -4.44 6.75 -23.69
C LYS A 423 -4.70 5.50 -22.84
N TYR A 424 -3.66 4.70 -22.56
CA TYR A 424 -3.74 3.50 -21.72
C TYR A 424 -3.65 3.80 -20.23
N PHE A 425 -3.48 5.08 -19.82
CA PHE A 425 -3.47 5.50 -18.43
C PHE A 425 -4.89 5.85 -17.98
N SER A 426 -5.29 5.33 -16.83
CA SER A 426 -6.48 5.84 -16.16
C SER A 426 -6.29 7.31 -15.80
N HIS A 427 -7.37 8.00 -15.45
CA HIS A 427 -7.29 9.39 -15.01
C HIS A 427 -6.38 9.54 -13.77
N LEU A 428 -6.46 8.61 -12.83
CA LEU A 428 -5.61 8.63 -11.61
C LEU A 428 -4.14 8.34 -11.93
N ASP A 429 -3.84 7.41 -12.84
CA ASP A 429 -2.46 7.13 -13.23
C ASP A 429 -1.83 8.33 -13.93
N TRP A 430 -2.59 9.01 -14.80
CA TRP A 430 -2.12 10.24 -15.44
C TRP A 430 -1.92 11.37 -14.44
N GLN A 431 -2.84 11.54 -13.47
CA GLN A 431 -2.69 12.48 -12.36
C GLN A 431 -1.41 12.20 -11.56
N ASN A 432 -1.17 10.95 -11.19
CA ASN A 432 0.05 10.55 -10.48
C ASN A 432 1.31 10.80 -11.30
N THR A 433 1.25 10.58 -12.63
CA THR A 433 2.36 10.88 -13.54
C THR A 433 2.66 12.38 -13.55
N PHE A 434 1.64 13.23 -13.57
CA PHE A 434 1.79 14.67 -13.49
C PHE A 434 2.36 15.13 -12.12
N PHE A 435 1.90 14.55 -11.01
CA PHE A 435 2.44 14.84 -9.68
C PHE A 435 3.92 14.45 -9.57
N LYS A 436 4.29 13.27 -10.09
CA LYS A 436 5.69 12.84 -10.14
C LYS A 436 6.54 13.74 -11.05
N ALA A 437 5.97 14.27 -12.13
CA ALA A 437 6.65 15.24 -12.98
C ALA A 437 6.89 16.56 -12.21
N LEU A 438 5.87 17.13 -11.56
CA LEU A 438 6.02 18.31 -10.71
C LEU A 438 7.06 18.12 -9.61
N ALA A 439 7.05 16.97 -8.91
CA ALA A 439 7.99 16.68 -7.84
C ALA A 439 9.45 16.60 -8.31
N ARG A 440 9.70 16.40 -9.61
CA ARG A 440 11.04 16.39 -10.22
C ARG A 440 11.55 17.77 -10.59
N THR A 441 10.67 18.77 -10.58
CA THR A 441 11.07 20.16 -10.80
C THR A 441 11.66 20.78 -9.52
N ASP A 442 12.22 21.97 -9.63
CA ASP A 442 12.64 22.81 -8.51
C ASP A 442 11.56 23.81 -8.06
N LEU A 443 10.32 23.65 -8.55
CA LEU A 443 9.19 24.52 -8.22
C LEU A 443 8.77 24.40 -6.75
N ASP A 444 8.45 25.53 -6.14
CA ASP A 444 7.95 25.60 -4.76
C ASP A 444 6.42 25.41 -4.75
N ILE A 445 6.02 24.12 -4.67
CA ILE A 445 4.65 23.66 -4.82
C ILE A 445 3.85 23.92 -3.54
N VAL A 446 2.62 24.39 -3.66
CA VAL A 446 1.70 24.53 -2.53
C VAL A 446 1.07 23.19 -2.17
N TYR A 447 1.11 22.86 -0.87
CA TYR A 447 0.48 21.63 -0.33
C TYR A 447 -0.72 21.96 0.55
N SER A 448 -1.67 21.05 0.64
CA SER A 448 -2.79 21.17 1.57
C SER A 448 -2.31 21.18 3.02
N LEU A 449 -3.02 21.88 3.91
CA LEU A 449 -2.66 22.05 5.32
C LEU A 449 -3.17 20.90 6.24
N GLY A 450 -3.59 19.77 5.67
CA GLY A 450 -4.09 18.63 6.43
C GLY A 450 -3.00 17.72 7.03
N TYR A 451 -3.42 16.69 7.78
CA TYR A 451 -2.53 15.66 8.34
C TYR A 451 -1.78 14.84 7.29
N ASN A 452 -2.31 14.77 6.07
CA ASN A 452 -1.70 14.15 4.91
C ASN A 452 -1.60 15.21 3.81
N PRO A 453 -0.52 16.01 3.78
CA PRO A 453 -0.35 17.05 2.78
C PRO A 453 -0.37 16.47 1.36
N SER A 454 -1.16 17.06 0.47
CA SER A 454 -1.21 16.74 -0.95
C SER A 454 -0.95 18.01 -1.77
N MET A 455 -0.32 17.85 -2.94
CA MET A 455 -0.10 18.99 -3.86
C MET A 455 -1.42 19.64 -4.21
N LYS A 456 -1.45 20.97 -4.23
CA LYS A 456 -2.59 21.77 -4.64
C LYS A 456 -2.67 21.81 -6.17
N VAL A 457 -3.08 20.69 -6.74
CA VAL A 457 -3.28 20.49 -8.18
C VAL A 457 -4.70 20.00 -8.40
N SER A 458 -5.42 20.64 -9.31
CA SER A 458 -6.76 20.23 -9.73
C SER A 458 -6.73 19.86 -11.21
N MET A 459 -7.23 18.69 -11.55
CA MET A 459 -7.37 18.25 -12.94
C MET A 459 -8.81 18.37 -13.40
N GLY A 460 -8.99 18.56 -14.67
CA GLY A 460 -10.31 18.59 -15.31
C GLY A 460 -11.05 17.25 -15.23
N VAL A 461 -12.20 17.21 -15.87
CA VAL A 461 -13.09 16.04 -15.86
C VAL A 461 -12.39 14.81 -16.44
N ALA A 462 -12.51 13.68 -15.75
CA ALA A 462 -11.86 12.43 -16.13
C ALA A 462 -12.13 12.05 -17.59
N LEU A 463 -11.04 11.73 -18.31
CA LEU A 463 -11.10 11.16 -19.64
C LEU A 463 -11.28 9.62 -19.52
N PRO A 464 -12.13 9.00 -20.34
CA PRO A 464 -12.23 7.54 -20.40
C PRO A 464 -10.89 6.85 -20.69
N LEU A 465 -10.71 5.63 -20.18
CA LEU A 465 -9.57 4.81 -20.56
C LEU A 465 -9.61 4.57 -22.08
N PHE A 466 -8.46 4.50 -22.72
CA PHE A 466 -8.24 4.39 -24.18
C PHE A 466 -8.58 5.66 -24.98
N ALA A 467 -9.11 6.71 -24.36
CA ALA A 467 -9.34 7.97 -25.06
C ALA A 467 -8.11 8.90 -25.00
N GLU A 468 -7.90 9.64 -26.09
CA GLU A 468 -6.92 10.71 -26.21
C GLU A 468 -7.54 12.09 -25.96
N SER A 469 -6.71 13.10 -25.71
CA SER A 469 -7.14 14.47 -25.58
C SER A 469 -6.13 15.45 -26.21
N ASP A 470 -6.64 16.44 -26.91
CA ASP A 470 -5.84 17.53 -27.48
C ASP A 470 -5.71 18.70 -26.50
N GLY A 471 -6.45 18.71 -25.39
CA GLY A 471 -6.39 19.83 -24.46
C GLY A 471 -7.02 19.54 -23.10
N GLU A 472 -6.30 18.79 -22.23
CA GLU A 472 -6.68 18.63 -20.84
C GLU A 472 -6.30 19.87 -20.03
N LEU A 473 -7.14 20.22 -19.05
CA LEU A 473 -6.94 21.38 -18.18
C LEU A 473 -6.43 20.94 -16.81
N VAL A 474 -5.39 21.61 -16.33
CA VAL A 474 -4.80 21.36 -15.01
C VAL A 474 -4.52 22.69 -14.32
N ASP A 475 -5.04 22.89 -13.11
CA ASP A 475 -4.70 24.03 -12.25
C ASP A 475 -3.62 23.62 -11.25
N VAL A 476 -2.56 24.41 -11.12
CA VAL A 476 -1.45 24.22 -10.20
C VAL A 476 -1.29 25.47 -9.33
N GLU A 477 -1.13 25.29 -8.01
CA GLU A 477 -0.81 26.38 -7.08
C GLU A 477 0.67 26.32 -6.68
N LEU A 478 1.38 27.43 -6.82
CA LEU A 478 2.81 27.58 -6.52
C LEU A 478 3.03 28.78 -5.58
N PHE A 479 4.13 28.75 -4.83
CA PHE A 479 4.65 29.92 -4.13
C PHE A 479 5.56 30.78 -5.01
N ASP A 480 6.01 30.23 -6.15
CA ASP A 480 6.81 30.95 -7.14
C ASP A 480 5.92 31.83 -8.01
N ASP A 481 6.28 33.10 -8.18
CA ASP A 481 5.72 34.01 -9.18
C ASP A 481 6.52 33.91 -10.47
N LEU A 482 6.04 33.11 -11.42
CA LEU A 482 6.70 32.81 -12.68
C LEU A 482 5.92 33.39 -13.85
N THR A 483 6.64 33.74 -14.91
CA THR A 483 6.03 33.93 -16.22
C THR A 483 5.58 32.59 -16.81
N GLU A 484 4.63 32.67 -17.74
CA GLU A 484 4.09 31.48 -18.41
C GLU A 484 5.18 30.67 -19.14
N ASN A 485 6.16 31.36 -19.72
CA ASN A 485 7.30 30.72 -20.41
C ASN A 485 8.26 30.02 -19.45
N GLU A 486 8.60 30.63 -18.32
CA GLU A 486 9.48 29.99 -17.30
C GLU A 486 8.83 28.73 -16.75
N LEU A 487 7.54 28.76 -16.46
CA LEU A 487 6.81 27.59 -15.99
C LEU A 487 6.75 26.50 -17.07
N LYS A 488 6.54 26.90 -18.33
CA LYS A 488 6.50 25.98 -19.47
C LYS A 488 7.82 25.24 -19.65
N GLU A 489 8.95 25.95 -19.66
CA GLU A 489 10.27 25.35 -19.81
C GLU A 489 10.55 24.32 -18.72
N LYS A 490 10.29 24.65 -17.43
CA LYS A 490 10.49 23.74 -16.30
C LYS A 490 9.62 22.48 -16.39
N LEU A 491 8.40 22.58 -16.87
CA LEU A 491 7.49 21.45 -17.00
C LEU A 491 7.81 20.58 -18.22
N GLU A 492 8.20 21.15 -19.35
CA GLU A 492 8.56 20.41 -20.56
C GLU A 492 9.79 19.52 -20.39
N GLU A 493 10.71 19.86 -19.46
CA GLU A 493 11.84 19.00 -19.12
C GLU A 493 11.45 17.68 -18.45
N VAL A 494 10.31 17.62 -17.77
CA VAL A 494 9.90 16.49 -16.92
C VAL A 494 8.65 15.79 -17.38
N LEU A 495 7.81 16.41 -18.20
CA LEU A 495 6.57 15.82 -18.71
C LEU A 495 6.88 14.74 -19.78
N PRO A 496 6.03 13.70 -19.90
CA PRO A 496 6.08 12.78 -21.04
C PRO A 496 5.87 13.52 -22.37
N LYS A 497 6.47 13.04 -23.44
CA LYS A 497 6.35 13.61 -24.81
C LYS A 497 4.90 13.74 -25.30
N GLU A 498 4.05 12.86 -24.80
CA GLU A 498 2.62 12.77 -25.11
C GLU A 498 1.76 13.77 -24.33
N SER A 499 2.36 14.45 -23.33
CA SER A 499 1.75 15.55 -22.56
C SER A 499 2.37 16.89 -22.94
N ARG A 500 2.19 17.32 -24.19
CA ARG A 500 2.71 18.62 -24.67
C ARG A 500 1.89 19.76 -24.11
N ILE A 501 2.56 20.80 -23.62
CA ILE A 501 1.90 22.01 -23.13
C ILE A 501 1.44 22.86 -24.34
N ILE A 502 0.16 23.18 -24.39
CA ILE A 502 -0.45 24.03 -25.41
C ILE A 502 -0.39 25.49 -24.98
N SER A 503 -0.86 25.76 -23.76
CA SER A 503 -0.85 27.07 -23.17
C SER A 503 -0.76 27.03 -21.66
N ILE A 504 -0.24 28.08 -21.05
CA ILE A 504 -0.27 28.31 -19.60
C ILE A 504 -0.83 29.71 -19.42
N VAL A 505 -1.71 29.89 -18.44
CA VAL A 505 -2.27 31.22 -18.09
C VAL A 505 -2.24 31.37 -16.58
N LYS A 506 -1.68 32.46 -16.09
CA LYS A 506 -1.78 32.87 -14.69
C LYS A 506 -3.20 33.34 -14.39
N ILE A 507 -3.89 32.67 -13.48
CA ILE A 507 -5.30 32.96 -13.14
C ILE A 507 -5.44 33.49 -11.72
N ALA A 508 -6.55 34.14 -11.43
CA ALA A 508 -6.83 34.62 -10.08
C ALA A 508 -6.92 33.45 -9.08
N LYS A 509 -6.42 33.65 -7.87
CA LYS A 509 -6.42 32.60 -6.80
C LYS A 509 -7.83 32.04 -6.54
N ASN A 510 -8.86 32.87 -6.62
CA ASN A 510 -10.26 32.52 -6.45
C ASN A 510 -10.99 32.16 -7.78
N ALA A 511 -10.22 31.93 -8.86
CA ALA A 511 -10.81 31.48 -10.11
C ALA A 511 -11.59 30.18 -9.91
N PRO A 512 -12.76 30.02 -10.55
CA PRO A 512 -13.58 28.83 -10.43
C PRO A 512 -12.80 27.56 -10.79
N ALA A 513 -13.12 26.46 -10.10
CA ALA A 513 -12.52 25.15 -10.39
C ALA A 513 -12.84 24.72 -11.84
N ILE A 514 -11.97 23.89 -12.41
CA ILE A 514 -12.09 23.45 -13.81
C ILE A 514 -13.43 22.74 -14.07
N ASP A 515 -13.90 21.92 -13.15
CA ASP A 515 -15.17 21.18 -13.27
C ASP A 515 -16.42 22.08 -13.23
N ILE A 516 -16.29 23.29 -12.68
CA ILE A 516 -17.30 24.34 -12.74
C ILE A 516 -17.20 25.11 -14.06
N THR A 517 -16.00 25.36 -14.55
CA THR A 517 -15.75 26.13 -15.76
C THR A 517 -15.99 25.31 -17.02
N ALA A 518 -15.40 24.10 -17.09
CA ALA A 518 -15.53 23.20 -18.25
C ALA A 518 -16.83 22.39 -18.18
N GLN A 519 -17.88 22.96 -18.74
CA GLN A 519 -19.24 22.41 -18.66
C GLN A 519 -19.54 21.40 -19.77
N TRP A 520 -18.92 21.60 -20.93
CA TRP A 520 -19.10 20.76 -22.10
C TRP A 520 -17.75 20.39 -22.72
N ALA A 521 -17.70 19.27 -23.41
CA ALA A 521 -16.52 18.90 -24.20
C ALA A 521 -16.95 18.29 -25.55
N GLU A 522 -16.19 18.61 -26.59
CA GLU A 522 -16.33 18.00 -27.91
C GLU A 522 -15.43 16.76 -27.96
N TYR A 523 -15.99 15.70 -28.49
CA TYR A 523 -15.27 14.46 -28.76
C TYR A 523 -15.33 14.14 -30.24
N LYS A 524 -14.18 13.80 -30.81
CA LYS A 524 -14.06 13.15 -32.12
C LYS A 524 -14.05 11.64 -31.90
N VAL A 525 -14.87 10.93 -32.66
CA VAL A 525 -15.00 9.47 -32.59
C VAL A 525 -14.77 8.89 -33.97
N ASP A 526 -13.78 8.02 -34.07
CA ASP A 526 -13.42 7.29 -35.27
C ASP A 526 -13.63 5.78 -35.07
N ILE A 527 -14.00 5.03 -36.09
CA ILE A 527 -14.12 3.57 -36.04
C ILE A 527 -12.70 2.97 -36.01
N PHE A 528 -12.37 2.21 -34.96
CA PHE A 528 -11.04 1.59 -34.80
C PHE A 528 -10.77 0.54 -35.91
N ASN A 529 -11.75 -0.31 -36.21
CA ASN A 529 -11.62 -1.33 -37.23
C ASN A 529 -12.74 -1.26 -38.27
N LYS A 530 -12.46 -0.54 -39.34
CA LYS A 530 -13.39 -0.30 -40.45
C LYS A 530 -13.77 -1.57 -41.27
N SER A 531 -13.07 -2.67 -41.08
CA SER A 531 -13.44 -3.95 -41.72
C SER A 531 -14.55 -4.68 -40.96
N LEU A 532 -14.78 -4.35 -39.71
CA LEU A 532 -15.79 -4.98 -38.85
C LEU A 532 -17.05 -4.14 -38.67
N TYR A 533 -16.99 -2.82 -38.92
CA TYR A 533 -18.10 -1.90 -38.74
C TYR A 533 -18.04 -0.76 -39.76
N ASP A 534 -19.15 -0.51 -40.49
CA ASP A 534 -19.21 0.50 -41.56
C ASP A 534 -19.59 1.88 -40.99
N PHE A 535 -19.07 2.94 -41.61
CA PHE A 535 -19.42 4.32 -41.26
C PHE A 535 -20.91 4.62 -41.49
N LYS A 536 -21.56 4.03 -42.53
CA LYS A 536 -23.00 4.17 -42.72
C LYS A 536 -23.83 3.64 -41.58
N ASP A 537 -23.39 2.53 -40.97
CA ASP A 537 -24.04 1.95 -39.81
C ASP A 537 -23.84 2.86 -38.59
N LEU A 538 -22.66 3.49 -38.44
CA LEU A 538 -22.44 4.49 -37.41
C LEU A 538 -23.39 5.68 -37.55
N VAL A 539 -23.55 6.23 -38.77
CA VAL A 539 -24.50 7.33 -39.06
C VAL A 539 -25.92 6.92 -38.69
N TYR A 540 -26.39 5.79 -39.24
CA TYR A 540 -27.74 5.29 -39.00
C TYR A 540 -28.03 5.05 -37.51
N ASN A 541 -27.13 4.39 -36.79
CA ASN A 541 -27.32 4.10 -35.38
C ASN A 541 -27.24 5.36 -34.53
N THR A 542 -26.36 6.31 -34.86
CA THR A 542 -26.26 7.60 -34.17
C THR A 542 -27.56 8.39 -34.30
N ASP A 543 -28.08 8.54 -35.56
CA ASP A 543 -29.32 9.24 -35.81
C ASP A 543 -30.51 8.58 -35.11
N ARG A 544 -30.60 7.25 -35.15
CA ARG A 544 -31.64 6.46 -34.49
C ARG A 544 -31.64 6.69 -32.98
N VAL A 545 -30.46 6.61 -32.31
CA VAL A 545 -30.36 6.75 -30.86
C VAL A 545 -30.60 8.22 -30.47
N LEU A 546 -29.99 9.16 -31.17
CA LEU A 546 -30.02 10.57 -30.79
C LEU A 546 -31.32 11.27 -31.19
N SER A 547 -32.14 10.73 -32.11
CA SER A 547 -33.49 11.24 -32.42
C SER A 547 -34.55 10.89 -31.35
N SER A 548 -34.27 9.92 -30.47
CA SER A 548 -35.20 9.52 -29.39
C SER A 548 -35.47 10.69 -28.44
N GLU A 549 -36.70 10.82 -27.96
CA GLU A 549 -37.11 11.86 -26.99
C GLU A 549 -36.39 11.66 -25.63
N GLU A 550 -36.21 10.42 -25.21
CA GLU A 550 -35.51 10.02 -23.99
C GLU A 550 -34.43 9.00 -24.32
N ILE A 551 -33.27 9.10 -23.63
CA ILE A 551 -32.15 8.17 -23.77
C ILE A 551 -31.71 7.75 -22.37
N PHE A 552 -31.84 6.47 -22.07
CA PHE A 552 -31.53 5.96 -20.73
C PHE A 552 -30.25 5.14 -20.68
N ILE A 553 -29.51 5.35 -19.58
CA ILE A 553 -28.42 4.45 -19.13
C ILE A 553 -28.76 3.85 -17.78
N GLU A 554 -28.32 2.61 -17.55
CA GLU A 554 -28.43 1.93 -16.26
C GLU A 554 -27.08 1.83 -15.59
N LYS A 555 -26.99 2.30 -14.34
CA LYS A 555 -25.78 2.18 -13.52
C LYS A 555 -26.11 1.53 -12.18
N LYS A 556 -25.25 0.60 -11.73
CA LYS A 556 -25.31 0.07 -10.36
C LYS A 556 -24.74 1.12 -9.39
N ASN A 557 -25.47 1.46 -8.36
CA ASN A 557 -24.96 2.30 -7.28
C ASN A 557 -24.00 1.49 -6.36
N LYS A 558 -23.38 2.15 -5.37
CA LYS A 558 -22.47 1.51 -4.40
C LYS A 558 -23.13 0.38 -3.58
N LYS A 559 -24.45 0.28 -3.58
CA LYS A 559 -25.23 -0.78 -2.90
C LYS A 559 -25.68 -1.88 -3.88
N GLY A 560 -25.23 -1.87 -5.13
CA GLY A 560 -25.59 -2.84 -6.16
C GLY A 560 -26.96 -2.64 -6.82
N LEU A 561 -27.71 -1.60 -6.45
CA LEU A 561 -29.01 -1.31 -7.03
C LEU A 561 -28.87 -0.60 -8.38
N LEU A 562 -29.61 -1.06 -9.39
CA LEU A 562 -29.67 -0.41 -10.70
C LEU A 562 -30.40 0.94 -10.60
N LYS A 563 -29.76 1.98 -11.11
CA LYS A 563 -30.35 3.30 -11.27
C LYS A 563 -30.45 3.63 -12.76
N LYS A 564 -31.66 3.89 -13.24
CA LYS A 564 -31.92 4.37 -14.59
C LYS A 564 -31.82 5.89 -14.64
N THR A 565 -31.07 6.45 -15.59
CA THR A 565 -30.85 7.90 -15.73
C THR A 565 -31.05 8.29 -17.20
N ASP A 566 -31.91 9.28 -17.42
CA ASP A 566 -32.05 9.90 -18.75
C ASP A 566 -30.85 10.81 -19.02
N ILE A 567 -30.21 10.63 -20.16
CA ILE A 567 -29.02 11.36 -20.59
C ILE A 567 -29.28 12.23 -21.83
N LYS A 568 -30.51 12.37 -22.28
CA LYS A 568 -30.83 13.16 -23.47
C LYS A 568 -30.29 14.59 -23.41
N GLN A 569 -30.48 15.25 -22.26
CA GLN A 569 -29.99 16.62 -22.03
C GLN A 569 -28.46 16.70 -21.90
N SER A 570 -27.77 15.56 -21.68
CA SER A 570 -26.32 15.52 -21.61
C SER A 570 -25.62 15.58 -22.97
N ILE A 571 -26.40 15.55 -24.05
CA ILE A 571 -25.92 15.60 -25.43
C ILE A 571 -26.36 16.96 -26.01
N LYS A 572 -25.39 17.84 -26.30
CA LYS A 572 -25.66 19.19 -26.76
C LYS A 572 -25.87 19.26 -28.27
N SER A 573 -24.96 18.61 -29.02
CA SER A 573 -24.99 18.60 -30.48
C SER A 573 -24.10 17.46 -30.99
N TYR A 574 -24.31 17.06 -32.23
CA TYR A 574 -23.42 16.19 -32.99
C TYR A 574 -23.37 16.60 -34.45
N ARG A 575 -22.30 16.19 -35.13
CA ARG A 575 -22.12 16.33 -36.58
C ARG A 575 -21.20 15.27 -37.12
N PHE A 576 -21.32 14.96 -38.38
CA PHE A 576 -20.38 14.16 -39.11
C PHE A 576 -19.48 15.05 -39.96
N ASP A 577 -18.19 14.76 -39.98
CA ASP A 577 -17.21 15.43 -40.82
C ASP A 577 -16.23 14.36 -41.37
N GLY A 578 -16.26 14.14 -42.69
CA GLY A 578 -15.64 13.00 -43.30
C GLY A 578 -16.21 11.69 -42.74
N GLU A 579 -15.34 10.79 -42.29
CA GLU A 579 -15.72 9.52 -41.64
C GLU A 579 -15.65 9.58 -40.12
N SER A 580 -15.72 10.77 -39.53
CA SER A 580 -15.67 10.99 -38.07
C SER A 580 -16.99 11.52 -37.53
N LEU A 581 -17.38 11.05 -36.37
CA LEU A 581 -18.46 11.66 -35.57
C LEU A 581 -17.86 12.65 -34.58
N PHE A 582 -18.33 13.88 -34.61
CA PHE A 582 -18.05 14.89 -33.58
C PHE A 582 -19.29 15.08 -32.71
N ILE A 583 -19.12 15.00 -31.40
CA ILE A 583 -20.22 15.08 -30.45
C ILE A 583 -19.85 15.92 -29.23
N VAL A 584 -20.76 16.84 -28.82
CA VAL A 584 -20.58 17.71 -27.64
C VAL A 584 -21.40 17.15 -26.48
N LEU A 585 -20.68 16.75 -25.42
CA LEU A 585 -21.26 16.10 -24.24
C LEU A 585 -21.04 16.92 -22.98
N LYS A 586 -21.99 16.80 -22.04
CA LYS A 586 -21.91 17.38 -20.71
C LYS A 586 -20.80 16.73 -19.91
N THR A 587 -19.88 17.55 -19.36
CA THR A 587 -18.71 17.07 -18.59
C THR A 587 -18.65 17.62 -17.18
N GLY A 588 -19.00 18.88 -16.97
CA GLY A 588 -18.92 19.54 -15.67
C GLY A 588 -20.03 19.18 -14.70
N GLN A 589 -19.82 19.50 -13.43
CA GLN A 589 -20.85 19.36 -12.41
C GLN A 589 -21.98 20.37 -12.65
N SER A 590 -23.21 19.92 -12.47
CA SER A 590 -24.39 20.73 -12.72
C SER A 590 -25.39 20.74 -11.56
N ALA A 591 -24.98 20.33 -10.35
CA ALA A 591 -25.82 20.52 -9.17
C ALA A 591 -25.91 22.03 -8.84
N VAL A 592 -27.11 22.57 -8.89
CA VAL A 592 -27.37 23.96 -8.53
C VAL A 592 -27.85 24.01 -7.09
N ASN A 593 -27.06 24.62 -6.22
CA ASN A 593 -27.53 24.96 -4.87
C ASN A 593 -28.52 26.14 -5.02
N LYS A 594 -29.78 25.92 -4.68
CA LYS A 594 -30.78 26.99 -4.60
C LYS A 594 -30.55 27.87 -3.37
N GLU A 595 -31.01 29.09 -3.40
CA GLU A 595 -30.93 30.04 -2.27
C GLU A 595 -31.62 29.51 -0.99
N ASP A 596 -32.54 28.53 -1.14
CA ASP A 596 -33.24 27.85 -0.04
C ASP A 596 -32.48 26.68 0.57
N GLY A 597 -31.24 26.42 0.11
CA GLY A 597 -30.40 25.30 0.57
C GLY A 597 -30.74 23.93 -0.04
N THR A 598 -31.72 23.85 -0.96
CA THR A 598 -32.03 22.63 -1.71
C THR A 598 -31.09 22.47 -2.90
N VAL A 599 -30.70 21.20 -3.19
CA VAL A 599 -29.85 20.86 -4.34
C VAL A 599 -30.75 20.38 -5.48
N GLU A 600 -30.83 21.12 -6.56
CA GLU A 600 -31.50 20.65 -7.78
C GLU A 600 -30.56 19.68 -8.54
N ALA A 601 -31.10 18.53 -8.95
CA ALA A 601 -30.36 17.58 -9.79
C ALA A 601 -30.12 18.25 -11.17
N GLY A 602 -28.88 18.60 -11.43
CA GLY A 602 -28.51 19.16 -12.73
C GLY A 602 -28.38 18.11 -13.83
N ILE A 603 -28.07 18.58 -15.03
CA ILE A 603 -27.81 17.69 -16.18
C ILE A 603 -26.64 16.76 -15.85
N PRO A 604 -26.82 15.42 -15.95
CA PRO A 604 -25.78 14.47 -15.61
C PRO A 604 -24.60 14.56 -16.59
N ALA A 605 -23.37 14.44 -16.07
CA ALA A 605 -22.19 14.28 -16.92
C ALA A 605 -22.24 12.94 -17.67
N LEU A 606 -21.87 12.96 -18.96
CA LEU A 606 -21.89 11.79 -19.85
C LEU A 606 -20.50 11.52 -20.43
N ARG A 607 -20.04 10.30 -20.31
CA ARG A 607 -18.79 9.84 -20.93
C ARG A 607 -19.05 9.41 -22.37
N ALA A 608 -18.12 9.72 -23.27
CA ALA A 608 -18.24 9.40 -24.69
C ALA A 608 -18.27 7.87 -24.95
N ASP A 609 -17.46 7.07 -24.24
CA ASP A 609 -17.44 5.61 -24.34
C ASP A 609 -18.79 4.97 -23.97
N VAL A 610 -19.46 5.49 -22.94
CA VAL A 610 -20.80 5.00 -22.51
C VAL A 610 -21.85 5.30 -23.58
N LEU A 611 -21.78 6.47 -24.22
CA LEU A 611 -22.70 6.82 -25.31
C LEU A 611 -22.43 5.96 -26.55
N MET A 612 -21.15 5.74 -26.89
CA MET A 612 -20.79 4.90 -28.04
C MET A 612 -21.21 3.44 -27.88
N ASP A 613 -21.17 2.90 -26.65
CA ASP A 613 -21.68 1.55 -26.37
C ASP A 613 -23.21 1.46 -26.56
N LEU A 614 -23.97 2.55 -26.30
CA LEU A 614 -25.40 2.61 -26.65
C LEU A 614 -25.66 2.69 -28.14
N ILE A 615 -24.81 3.41 -28.88
CA ILE A 615 -24.97 3.59 -30.35
C ILE A 615 -24.59 2.29 -31.08
N ALA A 616 -23.49 1.65 -30.66
CA ALA A 616 -22.98 0.44 -31.33
C ALA A 616 -22.26 -0.45 -30.30
N SER A 617 -23.03 -1.24 -29.55
CA SER A 617 -22.51 -2.15 -28.55
C SER A 617 -21.54 -3.17 -29.11
N GLY A 618 -20.42 -3.37 -28.43
CA GLY A 618 -19.35 -4.29 -28.85
C GLY A 618 -18.45 -3.79 -29.99
N VAL A 619 -18.64 -2.56 -30.47
CA VAL A 619 -17.76 -1.90 -31.43
C VAL A 619 -16.70 -1.08 -30.71
N THR A 620 -15.45 -1.21 -31.15
CA THR A 620 -14.34 -0.41 -30.61
C THR A 620 -14.16 0.87 -31.40
N PHE A 621 -14.07 2.00 -30.69
CA PHE A 621 -13.86 3.33 -31.25
C PHE A 621 -12.58 3.95 -30.75
N ASP A 622 -11.88 4.71 -31.60
CA ASP A 622 -10.88 5.68 -31.19
C ASP A 622 -11.58 6.96 -30.79
N ILE A 623 -11.48 7.33 -29.52
CA ILE A 623 -12.14 8.51 -28.94
C ILE A 623 -11.09 9.56 -28.60
N ARG A 624 -11.30 10.79 -29.07
CA ARG A 624 -10.42 11.92 -28.77
C ARG A 624 -11.24 13.13 -28.32
N ARG A 625 -10.95 13.64 -27.11
CA ARG A 625 -11.48 14.92 -26.64
C ARG A 625 -10.73 16.03 -27.37
N THR A 626 -11.42 16.85 -28.17
CA THR A 626 -10.79 17.89 -28.97
C THR A 626 -10.71 19.22 -28.23
N ARG A 627 -11.76 19.59 -27.48
CA ARG A 627 -11.83 20.88 -26.78
C ARG A 627 -12.87 20.85 -25.66
N PHE A 628 -12.72 21.83 -24.75
CA PHE A 628 -13.68 22.13 -23.71
C PHE A 628 -14.42 23.43 -23.99
N PHE A 629 -15.63 23.56 -23.45
CA PHE A 629 -16.43 24.74 -23.50
C PHE A 629 -17.01 25.08 -22.11
N ASP A 630 -17.24 26.36 -21.87
CA ASP A 630 -17.96 26.85 -20.71
C ASP A 630 -19.49 26.59 -20.83
N LYS A 631 -20.27 27.15 -19.90
CA LYS A 631 -21.73 27.06 -19.90
C LYS A 631 -22.38 27.70 -21.13
N ASP A 632 -21.75 28.72 -21.71
CA ASP A 632 -22.22 29.52 -22.85
C ASP A 632 -21.63 29.04 -24.18
N LEU A 633 -20.96 27.88 -24.20
CA LEU A 633 -20.29 27.28 -25.33
C LEU A 633 -19.11 28.10 -25.90
N GLN A 634 -18.47 28.90 -25.05
CA GLN A 634 -17.19 29.51 -25.40
C GLN A 634 -16.07 28.53 -25.17
N GLU A 635 -15.13 28.43 -26.11
CA GLU A 635 -13.97 27.54 -26.00
C GLU A 635 -13.02 27.98 -24.90
N LEU A 636 -12.51 27.01 -24.12
CA LEU A 636 -11.59 27.18 -22.99
C LEU A 636 -10.14 26.92 -23.39
#